data_ddbb576ef5b59410fefd6908086e452a
#
_entry.id   ddbb576ef5b59410fefd6908086e452a
#
_cell.length_a   1.000
_cell.length_b   1.000
_cell.length_c   1.000
_cell.angle_alpha   90.00
_cell.angle_beta   90.00
_cell.angle_gamma   90.00
#
_symmetry.space_group_name_H-M   'P 1'
#
loop_
_entity.id
_entity.type
_entity.pdbx_description
1 polymer ?
#
loop_
_entity_poly.entity_id
_entity_poly.type
_entity_poly.pdbx_seq_one_letter_code
_entity_poly.pdbx_strand_id
1 'polypeptide(L)'
;MSHPTPQTLAPTSVVDLLRTAVAGVVHAPEDEGYRLSATGFNLATVHRSAAVVVASSAADVAAAVRIAAENGLTVAVQATGHGAAPAPENSILVDTALLDGVSINRAERTATVEAGVRWQQVLDAAAPHGLAPLAGSAPGVGVVGYTLGGGLGPIARTHGFAADRVLRMEVVTADGQLRRVTPDDEPDLFWALLGGGAAFGIVTQMTFELLPIQTLDGGGLFYDIADAPAVLRHWRDWISAAPTSVSSSLAIVNFPPLPELPEPLRGRTAVHVRFAHVDDAEDAGALLAPLRAVATPVLDTVTEIVYPALGSIHADPTDPMPGMERSALLRELPDAALDALLAVAGPAGALPIALAEVRAMGGALGVPPETPNAVAGRDAAFTLFTVGVLVPPIADAVPGALETVVGAMAPWATGGALMNFAGGVDGPPAARVANAWTPAQRTRLAEIRAAYDPSGVFAPAARWAATAI
;
A
#
# COMPACT_ATOMS: atom_id res chain seq x y z
N MET A 1 13.17 -44.55 52.99
CA MET A 1 13.48 -43.17 52.48
C MET A 1 13.13 -43.14 51.01
N SER A 2 11.98 -42.58 50.70
CA SER A 2 11.54 -42.46 49.28
C SER A 2 12.18 -41.22 48.69
N HIS A 3 13.00 -41.37 47.64
CA HIS A 3 13.52 -40.26 46.87
C HIS A 3 12.37 -39.64 46.04
N PRO A 4 12.19 -38.31 46.04
CA PRO A 4 11.25 -37.67 45.16
C PRO A 4 11.76 -37.83 43.70
N THR A 5 10.89 -38.30 42.83
CA THR A 5 11.10 -38.33 41.39
C THR A 5 11.26 -36.88 40.88
N PRO A 6 12.28 -36.56 40.08
CA PRO A 6 12.36 -35.20 39.51
C PRO A 6 11.14 -34.96 38.63
N GLN A 7 10.36 -33.94 38.94
CA GLN A 7 9.33 -33.43 38.06
C GLN A 7 10.05 -32.81 36.83
N THR A 8 9.93 -33.46 35.69
CA THR A 8 10.29 -32.88 34.42
C THR A 8 9.28 -31.76 34.19
N LEU A 9 9.73 -30.51 34.29
CA LEU A 9 8.93 -29.36 33.91
C LEU A 9 8.58 -29.53 32.43
N ALA A 10 7.30 -29.40 32.09
CA ALA A 10 6.89 -29.35 30.67
C ALA A 10 7.65 -28.19 29.97
N PRO A 11 8.07 -28.37 28.72
CA PRO A 11 8.73 -27.29 28.01
C PRO A 11 7.82 -26.05 27.99
N THR A 12 8.36 -24.90 28.38
CA THR A 12 7.64 -23.63 28.38
C THR A 12 7.15 -23.34 26.97
N SER A 13 5.86 -23.07 26.80
CA SER A 13 5.31 -22.76 25.48
C SER A 13 5.84 -21.43 24.97
N VAL A 14 5.90 -21.25 23.64
CA VAL A 14 6.29 -19.96 23.02
C VAL A 14 5.38 -18.82 23.50
N VAL A 15 4.10 -19.09 23.69
CA VAL A 15 3.14 -18.12 24.23
C VAL A 15 3.51 -17.68 25.65
N ASP A 16 3.94 -18.60 26.51
CA ASP A 16 4.36 -18.27 27.89
C ASP A 16 5.66 -17.46 27.91
N LEU A 17 6.61 -17.79 27.00
CA LEU A 17 7.83 -17.00 26.83
C LEU A 17 7.49 -15.56 26.41
N LEU A 18 6.61 -15.40 25.42
CA LEU A 18 6.15 -14.10 24.96
C LEU A 18 5.43 -13.33 26.07
N ARG A 19 4.49 -13.94 26.80
CA ARG A 19 3.77 -13.30 27.92
C ARG A 19 4.69 -12.84 29.03
N THR A 20 5.85 -13.48 29.18
CA THR A 20 6.84 -13.08 30.19
C THR A 20 7.73 -11.92 29.71
N ALA A 21 8.02 -11.85 28.42
CA ALA A 21 9.01 -10.94 27.85
C ALA A 21 8.42 -9.65 27.25
N VAL A 22 7.12 -9.64 26.94
CA VAL A 22 6.41 -8.55 26.26
C VAL A 22 5.55 -7.80 27.26
N ALA A 23 5.63 -6.48 27.26
CA ALA A 23 4.78 -5.60 28.08
C ALA A 23 3.38 -5.40 27.47
N GLY A 24 3.27 -5.49 26.14
CA GLY A 24 2.01 -5.47 25.40
C GLY A 24 1.16 -6.72 25.62
N VAL A 25 0.19 -6.95 24.75
CA VAL A 25 -0.73 -8.09 24.90
C VAL A 25 -0.29 -9.25 24.02
N VAL A 26 -0.36 -10.48 24.55
CA VAL A 26 -0.05 -11.70 23.80
C VAL A 26 -1.28 -12.61 23.78
N HIS A 27 -1.76 -12.92 22.59
CA HIS A 27 -2.87 -13.83 22.34
C HIS A 27 -2.39 -15.15 21.74
N ALA A 28 -2.79 -16.26 22.38
CA ALA A 28 -2.73 -17.60 21.79
C ALA A 28 -3.93 -17.81 20.83
N PRO A 29 -3.89 -18.78 19.91
CA PRO A 29 -4.97 -19.02 18.96
C PRO A 29 -6.35 -19.28 19.59
N GLU A 30 -6.39 -19.82 20.82
CA GLU A 30 -7.58 -20.09 21.59
C GLU A 30 -8.12 -18.88 22.39
N ASP A 31 -7.34 -17.79 22.49
CA ASP A 31 -7.74 -16.59 23.22
C ASP A 31 -8.80 -15.80 22.41
N GLU A 32 -9.79 -15.24 23.11
CA GLU A 32 -10.86 -14.45 22.48
C GLU A 32 -10.32 -13.26 21.68
N GLY A 33 -9.24 -12.61 22.17
CA GLY A 33 -8.59 -11.47 21.51
C GLY A 33 -7.79 -11.81 20.26
N TYR A 34 -7.43 -13.09 20.05
CA TYR A 34 -6.61 -13.50 18.91
C TYR A 34 -7.22 -13.07 17.57
N ARG A 35 -8.49 -13.43 17.35
CA ARG A 35 -9.18 -13.13 16.09
C ARG A 35 -9.27 -11.63 15.83
N LEU A 36 -9.52 -10.83 16.87
CA LEU A 36 -9.61 -9.37 16.74
C LEU A 36 -8.26 -8.77 16.30
N SER A 37 -7.17 -9.13 16.99
CA SER A 37 -5.83 -8.62 16.70
C SER A 37 -5.21 -9.19 15.43
N ALA A 38 -5.66 -10.37 14.97
CA ALA A 38 -5.24 -10.98 13.71
C ALA A 38 -6.07 -10.51 12.50
N THR A 39 -7.14 -9.72 12.70
CA THR A 39 -7.99 -9.24 11.61
C THR A 39 -7.59 -7.83 11.23
N GLY A 40 -7.21 -7.62 9.96
CA GLY A 40 -6.90 -6.31 9.40
C GLY A 40 -8.03 -5.75 8.55
N PHE A 41 -7.74 -4.66 7.82
CA PHE A 41 -8.67 -4.04 6.87
C PHE A 41 -9.12 -5.01 5.78
N ASN A 42 -8.19 -5.79 5.22
CA ASN A 42 -8.53 -6.79 4.23
C ASN A 42 -9.00 -8.08 4.89
N LEU A 43 -10.32 -8.27 4.94
CA LEU A 43 -10.97 -9.43 5.57
C LEU A 43 -10.69 -10.76 4.87
N ALA A 44 -10.17 -10.74 3.64
CA ALA A 44 -9.76 -11.95 2.93
C ALA A 44 -8.39 -12.47 3.41
N THR A 45 -7.61 -11.67 4.13
CA THR A 45 -6.35 -12.11 4.73
C THR A 45 -6.61 -12.84 6.04
N VAL A 46 -6.29 -14.14 6.08
CA VAL A 46 -6.45 -14.97 7.27
C VAL A 46 -5.08 -15.34 7.83
N HIS A 47 -4.75 -14.80 9.01
CA HIS A 47 -3.56 -15.18 9.75
C HIS A 47 -3.82 -16.45 10.56
N ARG A 48 -2.80 -17.33 10.62
CA ARG A 48 -2.82 -18.60 11.38
C ARG A 48 -1.58 -18.74 12.27
N SER A 49 -1.05 -17.62 12.74
CA SER A 49 0.17 -17.58 13.56
C SER A 49 -0.01 -18.34 14.88
N ALA A 50 1.10 -18.89 15.41
CA ALA A 50 1.15 -19.56 16.71
C ALA A 50 0.84 -18.61 17.88
N ALA A 51 1.05 -17.30 17.69
CA ALA A 51 0.69 -16.25 18.63
C ALA A 51 0.53 -14.90 17.90
N VAL A 52 -0.26 -14.01 18.49
CA VAL A 52 -0.30 -12.58 18.13
C VAL A 52 0.30 -11.78 19.28
N VAL A 53 1.26 -10.93 18.98
CA VAL A 53 1.86 -9.95 19.91
C VAL A 53 1.37 -8.57 19.52
N VAL A 54 0.48 -7.97 20.32
CA VAL A 54 0.09 -6.57 20.18
C VAL A 54 1.15 -5.75 20.90
N ALA A 55 2.11 -5.25 20.13
CA ALA A 55 3.29 -4.58 20.66
C ALA A 55 2.94 -3.16 21.16
N SER A 56 3.35 -2.82 22.36
CA SER A 56 3.23 -1.49 22.97
C SER A 56 4.52 -0.67 22.89
N SER A 57 5.60 -1.29 22.45
CA SER A 57 6.93 -0.65 22.32
C SER A 57 7.83 -1.37 21.31
N ALA A 58 8.89 -0.71 20.87
CA ALA A 58 9.94 -1.33 20.06
C ALA A 58 10.63 -2.48 20.81
N ALA A 59 10.66 -2.45 22.15
CA ALA A 59 11.21 -3.53 22.97
C ALA A 59 10.35 -4.80 22.89
N ASP A 60 9.02 -4.68 22.82
CA ASP A 60 8.13 -5.81 22.59
C ASP A 60 8.35 -6.46 21.24
N VAL A 61 8.54 -5.63 20.20
CA VAL A 61 8.88 -6.11 18.85
C VAL A 61 10.21 -6.88 18.87
N ALA A 62 11.23 -6.33 19.53
CA ALA A 62 12.54 -6.96 19.67
C ALA A 62 12.46 -8.29 20.44
N ALA A 63 11.66 -8.35 21.49
CA ALA A 63 11.43 -9.57 22.27
C ALA A 63 10.73 -10.65 21.41
N ALA A 64 9.69 -10.28 20.66
CA ALA A 64 8.97 -11.19 19.77
C ALA A 64 9.89 -11.78 18.68
N VAL A 65 10.71 -10.93 18.04
CA VAL A 65 11.68 -11.37 17.01
C VAL A 65 12.71 -12.33 17.59
N ARG A 66 13.31 -12.01 18.75
CA ARG A 66 14.28 -12.86 19.41
C ARG A 66 13.68 -14.22 19.80
N ILE A 67 12.52 -14.23 20.43
CA ILE A 67 11.84 -15.47 20.84
C ILE A 67 11.48 -16.31 19.61
N ALA A 68 11.03 -15.70 18.52
CA ALA A 68 10.78 -16.41 17.28
C ALA A 68 12.04 -17.08 16.73
N ALA A 69 13.14 -16.33 16.62
CA ALA A 69 14.44 -16.83 16.13
C ALA A 69 14.96 -18.00 16.99
N GLU A 70 14.92 -17.88 18.33
CA GLU A 70 15.35 -18.92 19.27
C GLU A 70 14.52 -20.20 19.20
N ASN A 71 13.24 -20.10 18.75
CA ASN A 71 12.31 -21.23 18.68
C ASN A 71 12.06 -21.73 17.24
N GLY A 72 12.81 -21.24 16.25
CA GLY A 72 12.67 -21.66 14.85
C GLY A 72 11.35 -21.23 14.20
N LEU A 73 10.72 -20.17 14.73
CA LEU A 73 9.52 -19.56 14.16
C LEU A 73 9.89 -18.38 13.27
N THR A 74 8.99 -18.06 12.34
CA THR A 74 9.08 -16.83 11.56
C THR A 74 8.27 -15.71 12.22
N VAL A 75 8.52 -14.46 11.80
CA VAL A 75 7.76 -13.30 12.25
C VAL A 75 7.07 -12.64 11.05
N ALA A 76 5.78 -12.41 11.19
CA ALA A 76 4.99 -11.56 10.31
C ALA A 76 4.63 -10.27 11.04
N VAL A 77 4.40 -9.18 10.31
CA VAL A 77 4.01 -7.89 10.88
C VAL A 77 2.75 -7.36 10.22
N GLN A 78 1.88 -6.77 11.03
CA GLN A 78 0.69 -6.06 10.59
C GLN A 78 0.55 -4.75 11.37
N ALA A 79 0.10 -3.69 10.69
CA ALA A 79 -0.44 -2.48 11.30
C ALA A 79 -1.96 -2.43 11.02
N THR A 80 -2.37 -1.86 9.89
CA THR A 80 -3.79 -1.78 9.49
C THR A 80 -4.29 -2.99 8.68
N GLY A 81 -3.40 -3.82 8.17
CA GLY A 81 -3.77 -5.01 7.40
C GLY A 81 -4.31 -4.75 5.98
N HIS A 82 -4.09 -3.56 5.40
CA HIS A 82 -4.54 -3.27 4.01
C HIS A 82 -3.83 -4.16 2.98
N GLY A 83 -2.53 -4.38 3.12
CA GLY A 83 -1.72 -5.18 2.22
C GLY A 83 -0.96 -6.31 2.93
N ALA A 84 -1.41 -6.75 4.11
CA ALA A 84 -0.75 -7.82 4.84
C ALA A 84 -0.86 -9.15 4.07
N ALA A 85 0.24 -9.91 4.09
CA ALA A 85 0.21 -11.30 3.62
C ALA A 85 -0.21 -12.23 4.76
N PRO A 86 -0.87 -13.37 4.48
CA PRO A 86 -1.22 -14.33 5.50
C PRO A 86 0.00 -14.81 6.30
N ALA A 87 -0.07 -14.73 7.61
CA ALA A 87 0.94 -15.27 8.51
C ALA A 87 0.73 -16.78 8.67
N PRO A 88 1.78 -17.62 8.45
CA PRO A 88 1.68 -19.07 8.56
C PRO A 88 1.61 -19.56 10.01
N GLU A 89 1.24 -20.85 10.22
CA GLU A 89 1.11 -21.45 11.56
C GLU A 89 2.41 -21.44 12.38
N ASN A 90 3.56 -21.53 11.68
CA ASN A 90 4.89 -21.49 12.31
C ASN A 90 5.42 -20.05 12.46
N SER A 91 4.56 -19.08 12.70
CA SER A 91 4.96 -17.68 12.86
C SER A 91 4.41 -17.05 14.14
N ILE A 92 5.01 -15.93 14.53
CA ILE A 92 4.46 -14.95 15.45
C ILE A 92 3.99 -13.77 14.60
N LEU A 93 2.72 -13.35 14.77
CA LEU A 93 2.23 -12.11 14.17
C LEU A 93 2.46 -10.95 15.14
N VAL A 94 3.25 -9.96 14.74
CA VAL A 94 3.41 -8.72 15.49
C VAL A 94 2.40 -7.70 14.95
N ASP A 95 1.44 -7.35 15.79
CA ASP A 95 0.50 -6.25 15.54
C ASP A 95 1.06 -4.97 16.16
N THR A 96 1.26 -3.96 15.31
CA THR A 96 1.85 -2.67 15.71
C THR A 96 0.81 -1.59 15.98
N ALA A 97 -0.47 -1.91 16.03
CA ALA A 97 -1.56 -0.92 16.12
C ALA A 97 -1.47 0.01 17.33
N LEU A 98 -0.83 -0.42 18.43
CA LEU A 98 -0.62 0.41 19.63
C LEU A 98 0.63 1.32 19.55
N LEU A 99 1.46 1.19 18.50
CA LEU A 99 2.57 2.10 18.23
C LEU A 99 2.03 3.27 17.42
N ASP A 100 1.29 4.17 18.04
CA ASP A 100 0.47 5.19 17.38
C ASP A 100 0.94 6.65 17.60
N GLY A 101 2.16 6.81 18.11
CA GLY A 101 2.76 8.11 18.36
C GLY A 101 3.06 8.90 17.07
N VAL A 102 2.64 10.18 17.04
CA VAL A 102 2.92 11.15 15.96
C VAL A 102 3.57 12.39 16.54
N SER A 103 4.67 12.85 15.95
CA SER A 103 5.34 14.09 16.31
C SER A 103 5.69 14.90 15.06
N ILE A 104 5.34 16.20 15.06
CA ILE A 104 5.62 17.13 13.97
C ILE A 104 6.71 18.12 14.40
N ASN A 105 7.82 18.16 13.66
CA ASN A 105 8.82 19.20 13.79
C ASN A 105 8.59 20.27 12.71
N ARG A 106 7.95 21.37 13.11
CA ARG A 106 7.61 22.47 12.20
C ARG A 106 8.86 23.14 11.61
N ALA A 107 9.92 23.27 12.40
CA ALA A 107 11.12 23.99 11.97
C ALA A 107 11.88 23.22 10.88
N GLU A 108 11.95 21.91 11.01
CA GLU A 108 12.57 21.00 10.04
C GLU A 108 11.59 20.53 8.96
N ARG A 109 10.29 20.81 9.13
CA ARG A 109 9.21 20.31 8.28
C ARG A 109 9.27 18.79 8.16
N THR A 110 9.30 18.10 9.29
CA THR A 110 9.32 16.63 9.35
C THR A 110 8.21 16.08 10.24
N ALA A 111 7.79 14.87 9.94
CA ALA A 111 6.97 14.04 10.82
C ALA A 111 7.79 12.84 11.28
N THR A 112 7.67 12.50 12.56
CA THR A 112 8.13 11.23 13.11
C THR A 112 6.90 10.46 13.58
N VAL A 113 6.74 9.24 13.08
CA VAL A 113 5.58 8.38 13.35
C VAL A 113 6.01 7.00 13.81
N GLU A 114 5.24 6.40 14.70
CA GLU A 114 5.39 5.00 15.07
C GLU A 114 4.64 4.08 14.08
N ALA A 115 4.91 2.77 14.16
CA ALA A 115 4.56 1.79 13.13
C ALA A 115 3.06 1.55 12.92
N GLY A 116 2.21 1.83 13.90
CA GLY A 116 0.75 1.67 13.83
C GLY A 116 0.02 2.88 13.28
N VAL A 117 0.71 4.02 13.09
CA VAL A 117 0.11 5.28 12.66
C VAL A 117 -0.51 5.17 11.28
N ARG A 118 -1.71 5.74 11.12
CA ARG A 118 -2.43 5.90 9.86
C ARG A 118 -2.20 7.28 9.26
N TRP A 119 -2.34 7.41 7.94
CA TRP A 119 -2.14 8.70 7.27
C TRP A 119 -3.04 9.80 7.80
N GLN A 120 -4.32 9.51 8.17
CA GLN A 120 -5.22 10.54 8.71
C GLN A 120 -4.64 11.20 9.96
N GLN A 121 -4.01 10.45 10.85
CA GLN A 121 -3.39 11.00 12.07
C GLN A 121 -2.26 11.99 11.73
N VAL A 122 -1.47 11.70 10.69
CA VAL A 122 -0.40 12.61 10.25
C VAL A 122 -0.97 13.84 9.55
N LEU A 123 -2.00 13.66 8.70
CA LEU A 123 -2.71 14.75 8.03
C LEU A 123 -3.25 15.75 9.05
N ASP A 124 -3.95 15.24 10.07
CA ASP A 124 -4.55 16.06 11.12
C ASP A 124 -3.49 16.76 12.00
N ALA A 125 -2.39 16.06 12.31
CA ALA A 125 -1.30 16.63 13.11
C ALA A 125 -0.46 17.68 12.35
N ALA A 126 -0.29 17.54 11.03
CA ALA A 126 0.50 18.44 10.21
C ALA A 126 -0.25 19.70 9.76
N ALA A 127 -1.58 19.60 9.54
CA ALA A 127 -2.43 20.67 9.03
C ALA A 127 -2.36 21.98 9.83
N PRO A 128 -2.37 22.00 11.19
CA PRO A 128 -2.23 23.23 11.98
C PRO A 128 -0.90 23.99 11.76
N HIS A 129 0.08 23.31 11.18
CA HIS A 129 1.39 23.87 10.84
C HIS A 129 1.49 24.28 9.37
N GLY A 130 0.44 24.11 8.56
CA GLY A 130 0.46 24.38 7.14
C GLY A 130 1.32 23.38 6.37
N LEU A 131 1.44 22.15 6.88
CA LEU A 131 2.29 21.10 6.33
C LEU A 131 1.47 19.88 5.91
N ALA A 132 1.99 19.14 4.95
CA ALA A 132 1.34 18.01 4.31
C ALA A 132 2.30 16.82 4.09
N PRO A 133 1.92 15.57 4.43
CA PRO A 133 2.67 14.38 4.06
C PRO A 133 2.35 13.93 2.63
N LEU A 134 3.18 13.07 2.03
CA LEU A 134 2.83 12.36 0.79
C LEU A 134 1.94 11.14 1.08
N ALA A 135 0.73 11.42 1.55
CA ALA A 135 -0.26 10.39 1.87
C ALA A 135 -0.80 9.68 0.64
N GLY A 136 -1.30 8.45 0.82
CA GLY A 136 -2.05 7.71 -0.19
C GLY A 136 -3.49 8.22 -0.36
N SER A 137 -4.21 7.64 -1.33
CA SER A 137 -5.62 7.96 -1.61
C SER A 137 -6.57 7.57 -0.48
N ALA A 138 -6.21 6.56 0.32
CA ALA A 138 -7.00 6.09 1.46
C ALA A 138 -6.30 6.45 2.78
N PRO A 139 -6.74 7.50 3.49
CA PRO A 139 -6.09 7.97 4.72
C PRO A 139 -6.12 6.99 5.89
N GLY A 140 -6.96 5.95 5.82
CA GLY A 140 -6.99 4.84 6.78
C GLY A 140 -5.81 3.87 6.68
N VAL A 141 -4.99 3.94 5.62
CA VAL A 141 -3.81 3.09 5.41
C VAL A 141 -2.69 3.46 6.39
N GLY A 142 -1.97 2.44 6.86
CA GLY A 142 -0.80 2.62 7.73
C GLY A 142 0.38 3.25 7.00
N VAL A 143 0.99 4.27 7.62
CA VAL A 143 2.08 5.06 7.04
C VAL A 143 3.28 4.20 6.67
N VAL A 144 3.75 3.39 7.61
CA VAL A 144 5.00 2.62 7.45
C VAL A 144 4.86 1.59 6.34
N GLY A 145 3.84 0.73 6.37
CA GLY A 145 3.66 -0.30 5.34
C GLY A 145 3.49 0.28 3.93
N TYR A 146 2.76 1.38 3.80
CA TYR A 146 2.59 2.11 2.54
C TYR A 146 3.93 2.65 2.02
N THR A 147 4.71 3.30 2.87
CA THR A 147 5.98 3.94 2.50
C THR A 147 7.06 2.91 2.15
N LEU A 148 7.14 1.80 2.89
CA LEU A 148 8.08 0.72 2.60
C LEU A 148 7.83 0.05 1.24
N GLY A 149 6.62 0.10 0.70
CA GLY A 149 6.30 -0.36 -0.65
C GLY A 149 6.46 0.70 -1.74
N GLY A 150 6.99 1.87 -1.40
CA GLY A 150 7.15 3.01 -2.29
C GLY A 150 6.19 4.16 -1.99
N GLY A 151 4.89 3.90 -2.00
CA GLY A 151 3.85 4.87 -1.67
C GLY A 151 3.52 5.84 -2.82
N LEU A 152 2.55 5.48 -3.66
CA LEU A 152 2.03 6.29 -4.77
C LEU A 152 0.74 7.00 -4.35
N GLY A 153 0.82 8.32 -4.12
CA GLY A 153 -0.30 9.16 -3.68
C GLY A 153 -0.89 10.04 -4.77
N PRO A 154 -1.99 10.79 -4.45
CA PRO A 154 -2.69 11.65 -5.40
C PRO A 154 -1.89 12.83 -5.96
N ILE A 155 -0.77 13.23 -5.33
CA ILE A 155 0.11 14.32 -5.80
C ILE A 155 1.49 13.82 -6.22
N ALA A 156 1.60 12.53 -6.54
CA ALA A 156 2.90 11.88 -6.75
C ALA A 156 3.61 12.33 -8.05
N ARG A 157 2.89 12.76 -9.10
CA ARG A 157 3.54 13.31 -10.30
C ARG A 157 4.30 14.60 -10.02
N THR A 158 3.89 15.34 -9.01
CA THR A 158 4.56 16.58 -8.57
C THR A 158 5.71 16.31 -7.61
N HIS A 159 5.55 15.35 -6.69
CA HIS A 159 6.43 15.24 -5.52
C HIS A 159 7.15 13.89 -5.38
N GLY A 160 6.89 12.90 -6.25
CA GLY A 160 7.51 11.57 -6.20
C GLY A 160 6.79 10.59 -5.28
N PHE A 161 7.46 9.50 -4.99
CA PHE A 161 6.98 8.49 -4.05
C PHE A 161 7.16 8.93 -2.60
N ALA A 162 6.32 8.46 -1.67
CA ALA A 162 6.48 8.75 -0.24
C ALA A 162 7.84 8.24 0.29
N ALA A 163 8.34 7.12 -0.23
CA ALA A 163 9.66 6.56 0.09
C ALA A 163 10.82 7.53 -0.24
N ASP A 164 10.65 8.42 -1.21
CA ASP A 164 11.67 9.39 -1.62
C ASP A 164 11.89 10.50 -0.58
N ARG A 165 11.02 10.60 0.42
CA ARG A 165 11.02 11.63 1.47
C ARG A 165 11.41 11.09 2.85
N VAL A 166 11.73 9.80 2.97
CA VAL A 166 12.15 9.22 4.25
C VAL A 166 13.57 9.66 4.59
N LEU A 167 13.76 10.07 5.84
CA LEU A 167 15.05 10.55 6.36
C LEU A 167 15.71 9.53 7.27
N ARG A 168 14.93 8.81 8.08
CA ARG A 168 15.44 7.79 9.00
C ARG A 168 14.35 6.84 9.46
N MET A 169 14.77 5.67 9.93
CA MET A 169 13.91 4.65 10.53
C MET A 169 14.55 4.07 11.78
N GLU A 170 13.73 3.57 12.70
CA GLU A 170 14.12 2.62 13.73
C GLU A 170 13.60 1.25 13.34
N VAL A 171 14.47 0.26 13.33
CA VAL A 171 14.20 -1.07 12.77
C VAL A 171 14.68 -2.17 13.70
N VAL A 172 13.81 -3.12 14.03
CA VAL A 172 14.21 -4.35 14.68
C VAL A 172 14.59 -5.36 13.60
N THR A 173 15.86 -5.77 13.59
CA THR A 173 16.45 -6.77 12.66
C THR A 173 16.33 -8.19 13.20
N ALA A 174 16.64 -9.21 12.39
CA ALA A 174 16.43 -10.63 12.73
C ALA A 174 17.21 -11.12 13.96
N ASP A 175 18.25 -10.43 14.37
CA ASP A 175 18.99 -10.65 15.61
C ASP A 175 18.28 -10.07 16.86
N GLY A 176 17.09 -9.48 16.69
CA GLY A 176 16.31 -8.85 17.77
C GLY A 176 16.90 -7.52 18.25
N GLN A 177 17.84 -6.91 17.50
CA GLN A 177 18.41 -5.61 17.84
C GLN A 177 17.63 -4.47 17.20
N LEU A 178 17.41 -3.40 17.97
CA LEU A 178 16.87 -2.14 17.45
C LEU A 178 18.01 -1.32 16.85
N ARG A 179 17.90 -1.01 15.56
CA ARG A 179 18.89 -0.24 14.80
C ARG A 179 18.31 1.09 14.36
N ARG A 180 19.12 2.14 14.42
CA ARG A 180 18.85 3.39 13.71
C ARG A 180 19.36 3.25 12.29
N VAL A 181 18.51 3.50 11.31
CA VAL A 181 18.78 3.31 9.88
C VAL A 181 18.60 4.63 9.15
N THR A 182 19.68 5.11 8.52
CA THR A 182 19.73 6.34 7.73
C THR A 182 20.51 6.09 6.44
N PRO A 183 20.52 7.04 5.48
CA PRO A 183 21.39 6.91 4.29
C PRO A 183 22.89 6.79 4.61
N ASP A 184 23.34 7.35 5.74
CA ASP A 184 24.74 7.36 6.16
C ASP A 184 25.07 6.24 7.15
N ASP A 185 24.07 5.74 7.87
CA ASP A 185 24.20 4.68 8.86
C ASP A 185 23.26 3.54 8.48
N GLU A 186 23.79 2.37 8.14
CA GLU A 186 23.09 1.21 7.56
C GLU A 186 22.51 1.49 6.15
N PRO A 187 23.30 2.04 5.18
CA PRO A 187 22.78 2.50 3.87
C PRO A 187 22.14 1.41 3.03
N ASP A 188 22.62 0.17 3.10
CA ASP A 188 22.04 -0.96 2.38
C ASP A 188 20.67 -1.34 2.93
N LEU A 189 20.52 -1.34 4.26
CA LEU A 189 19.25 -1.62 4.91
C LEU A 189 18.24 -0.48 4.63
N PHE A 190 18.70 0.78 4.66
CA PHE A 190 17.88 1.94 4.30
C PHE A 190 17.35 1.81 2.88
N TRP A 191 18.23 1.52 1.92
CA TRP A 191 17.88 1.34 0.52
C TRP A 191 16.87 0.18 0.35
N ALA A 192 17.11 -0.96 0.99
CA ALA A 192 16.31 -2.17 0.83
C ALA A 192 14.90 -2.04 1.41
N LEU A 193 14.75 -1.40 2.57
CA LEU A 193 13.45 -1.18 3.21
C LEU A 193 12.53 -0.32 2.35
N LEU A 194 13.07 0.71 1.68
CA LEU A 194 12.30 1.66 0.88
C LEU A 194 12.10 1.11 -0.55
N GLY A 195 11.03 0.38 -0.75
CA GLY A 195 10.66 -0.31 -1.99
C GLY A 195 10.77 -1.84 -1.92
N GLY A 196 11.53 -2.41 -0.96
CA GLY A 196 11.62 -3.85 -0.73
C GLY A 196 10.69 -4.36 0.39
N GLY A 197 10.11 -3.44 1.18
CA GLY A 197 9.12 -3.77 2.22
C GLY A 197 9.73 -4.38 3.48
N ALA A 198 8.91 -5.05 4.28
CA ALA A 198 9.25 -5.55 5.62
C ALA A 198 10.07 -6.86 5.65
N ALA A 199 10.72 -7.26 4.54
CA ALA A 199 11.49 -8.51 4.48
C ALA A 199 12.87 -8.43 5.18
N PHE A 200 13.26 -7.26 5.65
CA PHE A 200 14.60 -6.97 6.20
C PHE A 200 14.56 -6.61 7.68
N GLY A 201 13.38 -6.41 8.25
CA GLY A 201 13.17 -6.00 9.62
C GLY A 201 11.79 -5.41 9.84
N ILE A 202 11.44 -5.20 11.10
CA ILE A 202 10.22 -4.51 11.50
C ILE A 202 10.57 -3.07 11.83
N VAL A 203 10.10 -2.14 11.00
CA VAL A 203 10.19 -0.70 11.29
C VAL A 203 9.25 -0.36 12.43
N THR A 204 9.78 0.20 13.50
CA THR A 204 9.01 0.62 14.68
C THR A 204 8.75 2.11 14.69
N GLN A 205 9.61 2.90 14.03
CA GLN A 205 9.46 4.35 13.87
C GLN A 205 10.03 4.81 12.53
N MET A 206 9.43 5.84 11.94
CA MET A 206 9.87 6.43 10.67
C MET A 206 9.79 7.96 10.75
N THR A 207 10.81 8.64 10.22
CA THR A 207 10.82 10.10 10.06
C THR A 207 10.92 10.45 8.58
N PHE A 208 10.08 11.35 8.12
CA PHE A 208 10.02 11.81 6.74
C PHE A 208 9.70 13.29 6.61
N GLU A 209 9.99 13.86 5.45
CA GLU A 209 9.72 15.27 5.13
C GLU A 209 8.23 15.54 4.94
N LEU A 210 7.82 16.75 5.32
CA LEU A 210 6.52 17.34 5.07
C LEU A 210 6.65 18.49 4.08
N LEU A 211 5.63 18.70 3.27
CA LEU A 211 5.55 19.74 2.26
C LEU A 211 4.75 20.94 2.76
N PRO A 212 5.07 22.17 2.37
CA PRO A 212 4.32 23.37 2.75
C PRO A 212 3.06 23.53 1.88
N ILE A 213 2.12 22.59 1.98
CA ILE A 213 0.86 22.56 1.23
C ILE A 213 -0.30 22.59 2.22
N GLN A 214 -1.20 23.57 2.07
CA GLN A 214 -2.38 23.72 2.92
C GLN A 214 -3.67 23.32 2.20
N THR A 215 -3.76 23.66 0.92
CA THR A 215 -4.89 23.33 0.04
C THR A 215 -4.39 22.77 -1.28
N LEU A 216 -5.27 22.17 -2.03
CA LEU A 216 -5.08 21.75 -3.42
C LEU A 216 -6.43 21.76 -4.12
N ASP A 217 -6.42 21.89 -5.45
CA ASP A 217 -7.59 21.58 -6.24
C ASP A 217 -7.70 20.09 -6.42
N GLY A 218 -8.79 19.49 -5.93
CA GLY A 218 -8.94 18.03 -5.94
C GLY A 218 -10.39 17.58 -6.02
N GLY A 219 -10.58 16.37 -6.53
CA GLY A 219 -11.90 15.74 -6.68
C GLY A 219 -11.97 14.84 -7.90
N GLY A 220 -13.19 14.59 -8.39
CA GLY A 220 -13.44 13.73 -9.52
C GLY A 220 -14.53 14.20 -10.43
N LEU A 221 -14.36 13.92 -11.73
CA LEU A 221 -15.38 14.01 -12.75
C LEU A 221 -15.93 12.62 -13.03
N PHE A 222 -17.23 12.45 -12.87
CA PHE A 222 -17.91 11.18 -13.13
C PHE A 222 -18.71 11.28 -14.42
N TYR A 223 -18.53 10.32 -15.32
CA TYR A 223 -19.21 10.28 -16.60
C TYR A 223 -20.03 9.01 -16.75
N ASP A 224 -21.10 9.09 -17.52
CA ASP A 224 -21.83 7.89 -17.93
C ASP A 224 -20.89 6.94 -18.69
N ILE A 225 -21.04 5.65 -18.48
CA ILE A 225 -20.21 4.64 -19.16
C ILE A 225 -20.37 4.67 -20.69
N ALA A 226 -21.47 5.19 -21.21
CA ALA A 226 -21.69 5.38 -22.64
C ALA A 226 -20.68 6.36 -23.26
N ASP A 227 -20.19 7.33 -22.48
CA ASP A 227 -19.20 8.32 -22.91
C ASP A 227 -17.75 7.82 -22.77
N ALA A 228 -17.54 6.64 -22.16
CA ALA A 228 -16.21 6.10 -21.86
C ALA A 228 -15.25 6.09 -23.06
N PRO A 229 -15.66 5.68 -24.29
CA PRO A 229 -14.71 5.69 -25.43
C PRO A 229 -14.12 7.06 -25.74
N ALA A 230 -14.91 8.12 -25.60
CA ALA A 230 -14.46 9.50 -25.82
C ALA A 230 -13.64 10.01 -24.64
N VAL A 231 -14.15 9.81 -23.41
CA VAL A 231 -13.51 10.27 -22.17
C VAL A 231 -12.14 9.64 -21.97
N LEU A 232 -11.96 8.32 -22.19
CA LEU A 232 -10.69 7.62 -22.02
C LEU A 232 -9.63 8.17 -22.97
N ARG A 233 -9.94 8.31 -24.27
CA ARG A 233 -9.01 8.84 -25.26
C ARG A 233 -8.62 10.28 -24.94
N HIS A 234 -9.62 11.10 -24.62
CA HIS A 234 -9.39 12.51 -24.31
C HIS A 234 -8.55 12.67 -23.03
N TRP A 235 -8.83 11.88 -21.96
CA TRP A 235 -8.04 11.89 -20.75
C TRP A 235 -6.58 11.50 -20.99
N ARG A 236 -6.32 10.45 -21.78
CA ARG A 236 -4.95 10.03 -22.12
C ARG A 236 -4.18 11.14 -22.83
N ASP A 237 -4.79 11.78 -23.81
CA ASP A 237 -4.14 12.85 -24.58
C ASP A 237 -3.94 14.09 -23.70
N TRP A 238 -4.94 14.46 -22.92
CA TRP A 238 -4.90 15.56 -21.98
C TRP A 238 -3.80 15.39 -20.92
N ILE A 239 -3.73 14.25 -20.22
CA ILE A 239 -2.74 14.03 -19.16
C ILE A 239 -1.30 13.95 -19.69
N SER A 240 -1.13 13.55 -20.94
CA SER A 240 0.17 13.54 -21.60
C SER A 240 0.70 14.96 -21.88
N ALA A 241 -0.17 15.94 -22.02
CA ALA A 241 0.15 17.35 -22.22
C ALA A 241 0.07 18.19 -20.94
N ALA A 242 -0.56 17.66 -19.87
CA ALA A 242 -0.74 18.37 -18.62
C ALA A 242 0.60 18.59 -17.89
N PRO A 243 0.75 19.73 -17.18
CA PRO A 243 1.94 20.00 -16.37
C PRO A 243 2.12 18.96 -15.27
N THR A 244 3.33 18.86 -14.72
CA THR A 244 3.64 17.92 -13.65
C THR A 244 2.99 18.28 -12.31
N SER A 245 2.50 19.52 -12.15
CA SER A 245 1.66 19.97 -11.04
C SER A 245 0.31 19.23 -10.97
N VAL A 246 -0.12 18.61 -12.09
CA VAL A 246 -1.34 17.80 -12.18
C VAL A 246 -1.01 16.33 -12.01
N SER A 247 -1.68 15.68 -11.06
CA SER A 247 -1.76 14.22 -10.96
C SER A 247 -3.19 13.78 -11.29
N SER A 248 -3.35 12.72 -12.08
CA SER A 248 -4.67 12.23 -12.47
C SER A 248 -4.66 10.72 -12.70
N SER A 249 -5.81 10.12 -12.47
CA SER A 249 -6.14 8.76 -12.85
C SER A 249 -7.54 8.68 -13.44
N LEU A 250 -7.79 7.60 -14.16
CA LEU A 250 -9.10 7.29 -14.71
C LEU A 250 -9.48 5.88 -14.29
N ALA A 251 -10.68 5.71 -13.73
CA ALA A 251 -11.21 4.42 -13.32
C ALA A 251 -12.55 4.13 -13.99
N ILE A 252 -12.76 2.90 -14.43
CA ILE A 252 -14.08 2.33 -14.70
C ILE A 252 -14.51 1.68 -13.39
N VAL A 253 -15.58 2.18 -12.78
CA VAL A 253 -16.05 1.78 -11.44
C VAL A 253 -17.45 1.20 -11.54
N ASN A 254 -17.65 0.02 -10.95
CA ASN A 254 -18.94 -0.62 -10.78
C ASN A 254 -19.50 -0.27 -9.39
N PHE A 255 -20.34 0.75 -9.31
CA PHE A 255 -20.92 1.20 -8.06
C PHE A 255 -22.05 0.26 -7.59
N PRO A 256 -22.02 -0.24 -6.35
CA PRO A 256 -23.12 -1.02 -5.80
C PRO A 256 -24.38 -0.15 -5.58
N PRO A 257 -25.58 -0.74 -5.50
CA PRO A 257 -26.82 -0.02 -5.28
C PRO A 257 -27.03 0.36 -3.80
N LEU A 258 -26.02 0.98 -3.18
CA LEU A 258 -26.05 1.36 -1.77
C LEU A 258 -26.61 2.78 -1.59
N PRO A 259 -27.48 3.02 -0.59
CA PRO A 259 -28.12 4.31 -0.38
C PRO A 259 -27.15 5.43 0.02
N GLU A 260 -25.97 5.09 0.57
CA GLU A 260 -24.92 6.03 0.96
C GLU A 260 -24.22 6.69 -0.23
N LEU A 261 -24.27 6.03 -1.41
CA LEU A 261 -23.66 6.58 -2.62
C LEU A 261 -24.52 7.70 -3.22
N PRO A 262 -23.90 8.68 -3.89
CA PRO A 262 -24.63 9.70 -4.66
C PRO A 262 -25.62 9.07 -5.65
N GLU A 263 -26.83 9.57 -5.71
CA GLU A 263 -27.91 9.01 -6.53
C GLU A 263 -27.50 8.76 -8.00
N PRO A 264 -26.76 9.66 -8.68
CA PRO A 264 -26.37 9.45 -10.08
C PRO A 264 -25.43 8.24 -10.29
N LEU A 265 -24.78 7.72 -9.22
CA LEU A 265 -23.80 6.64 -9.30
C LEU A 265 -24.36 5.28 -8.85
N ARG A 266 -25.45 5.26 -8.07
CA ARG A 266 -25.98 4.03 -7.44
C ARG A 266 -26.32 2.94 -8.45
N GLY A 267 -25.71 1.75 -8.27
CA GLY A 267 -25.99 0.59 -9.12
C GLY A 267 -25.58 0.77 -10.57
N ARG A 268 -24.67 1.68 -10.86
CA ARG A 268 -24.22 2.00 -12.22
C ARG A 268 -22.74 1.74 -12.39
N THR A 269 -22.33 1.44 -13.62
CA THR A 269 -20.96 1.55 -14.05
C THR A 269 -20.71 2.96 -14.54
N ALA A 270 -19.65 3.63 -14.07
CA ALA A 270 -19.28 4.97 -14.48
C ALA A 270 -17.77 5.10 -14.71
N VAL A 271 -17.37 6.09 -15.48
CA VAL A 271 -15.98 6.53 -15.59
C VAL A 271 -15.73 7.61 -14.56
N HIS A 272 -14.73 7.41 -13.72
CA HIS A 272 -14.29 8.37 -12.71
C HIS A 272 -12.90 8.90 -13.07
N VAL A 273 -12.82 10.14 -13.53
CA VAL A 273 -11.55 10.85 -13.74
C VAL A 273 -11.22 11.59 -12.46
N ARG A 274 -10.14 11.21 -11.81
CA ARG A 274 -9.63 11.81 -10.58
C ARG A 274 -8.62 12.89 -10.91
N PHE A 275 -8.66 13.97 -10.17
CA PHE A 275 -7.83 15.14 -10.38
C PHE A 275 -7.26 15.65 -9.07
N ALA A 276 -5.96 15.96 -9.08
CA ALA A 276 -5.28 16.69 -8.02
C ALA A 276 -4.28 17.67 -8.65
N HIS A 277 -4.29 18.91 -8.20
CA HIS A 277 -3.41 19.97 -8.67
C HIS A 277 -2.88 20.77 -7.47
N VAL A 278 -1.58 20.99 -7.44
CA VAL A 278 -0.86 21.58 -6.28
C VAL A 278 0.01 22.79 -6.67
N ASP A 279 -0.44 23.59 -7.62
CA ASP A 279 0.25 24.80 -8.05
C ASP A 279 -0.72 25.96 -8.17
N ASP A 280 -0.47 27.06 -7.44
CA ASP A 280 -1.29 28.30 -7.48
C ASP A 280 -1.04 29.14 -8.75
N ALA A 281 -0.01 28.83 -9.52
CA ALA A 281 0.34 29.60 -10.73
C ALA A 281 -0.54 29.27 -11.94
N GLU A 282 -1.21 28.13 -11.92
CA GLU A 282 -2.07 27.66 -13.00
C GLU A 282 -3.53 27.56 -12.52
N ASP A 283 -4.46 27.97 -13.38
CA ASP A 283 -5.91 27.87 -13.07
C ASP A 283 -6.40 26.44 -13.28
N ALA A 284 -6.75 25.75 -12.20
CA ALA A 284 -7.33 24.41 -12.23
C ALA A 284 -8.60 24.33 -13.10
N GLY A 285 -9.41 25.39 -13.14
CA GLY A 285 -10.59 25.47 -14.02
C GLY A 285 -10.22 25.41 -15.49
N ALA A 286 -9.17 26.15 -15.89
CA ALA A 286 -8.65 26.12 -17.25
C ALA A 286 -8.04 24.76 -17.62
N LEU A 287 -7.30 24.14 -16.70
CA LEU A 287 -6.75 22.79 -16.88
C LEU A 287 -7.85 21.73 -17.07
N LEU A 288 -8.96 21.84 -16.37
CA LEU A 288 -10.09 20.90 -16.44
C LEU A 288 -11.09 21.18 -17.57
N ALA A 289 -11.09 22.39 -18.16
CA ALA A 289 -12.05 22.77 -19.19
C ALA A 289 -12.14 21.77 -20.35
N PRO A 290 -11.02 21.21 -20.88
CA PRO A 290 -11.08 20.20 -21.93
C PRO A 290 -11.79 18.92 -21.52
N LEU A 291 -11.58 18.44 -20.28
CA LEU A 291 -12.24 17.25 -19.73
C LEU A 291 -13.73 17.48 -19.53
N ARG A 292 -14.12 18.67 -19.04
CA ARG A 292 -15.54 19.06 -18.89
C ARG A 292 -16.27 19.22 -20.21
N ALA A 293 -15.52 19.45 -21.30
CA ALA A 293 -16.08 19.66 -22.64
C ALA A 293 -16.26 18.36 -23.45
N VAL A 294 -15.55 17.26 -23.13
CA VAL A 294 -15.61 16.01 -23.90
C VAL A 294 -16.96 15.32 -23.76
N ALA A 295 -17.56 15.38 -22.58
CA ALA A 295 -18.91 14.91 -22.25
C ALA A 295 -19.40 15.67 -21.00
N THR A 296 -20.72 15.68 -20.78
CA THR A 296 -21.27 16.29 -19.55
C THR A 296 -21.09 15.33 -18.36
N PRO A 297 -20.30 15.70 -17.32
CA PRO A 297 -20.20 14.88 -16.13
C PRO A 297 -21.56 14.70 -15.44
N VAL A 298 -21.89 13.48 -15.04
CA VAL A 298 -23.08 13.21 -14.21
C VAL A 298 -22.90 13.69 -12.77
N LEU A 299 -21.62 13.85 -12.37
CA LEU A 299 -21.22 14.45 -11.09
C LEU A 299 -19.82 15.07 -11.26
N ASP A 300 -19.64 16.30 -10.78
CA ASP A 300 -18.37 17.01 -10.70
C ASP A 300 -18.15 17.43 -9.25
N THR A 301 -17.10 16.90 -8.62
CA THR A 301 -16.74 17.19 -7.23
C THR A 301 -15.43 17.95 -7.10
N VAL A 302 -14.84 18.38 -8.24
CA VAL A 302 -13.54 19.08 -8.21
C VAL A 302 -13.73 20.50 -7.66
N THR A 303 -13.02 20.77 -6.57
CA THR A 303 -12.98 22.08 -5.91
C THR A 303 -11.64 22.24 -5.17
N GLU A 304 -11.36 23.45 -4.70
CA GLU A 304 -10.31 23.63 -3.71
C GLU A 304 -10.69 22.89 -2.42
N ILE A 305 -9.81 22.05 -1.92
CA ILE A 305 -9.96 21.30 -0.68
C ILE A 305 -8.79 21.57 0.24
N VAL A 306 -9.01 21.52 1.56
CA VAL A 306 -7.92 21.48 2.54
C VAL A 306 -7.19 20.15 2.42
N TYR A 307 -5.87 20.16 2.56
CA TYR A 307 -5.06 18.96 2.32
C TYR A 307 -5.48 17.73 3.13
N PRO A 308 -5.92 17.82 4.41
CA PRO A 308 -6.45 16.66 5.15
C PRO A 308 -7.67 15.98 4.51
N ALA A 309 -8.37 16.65 3.61
CA ALA A 309 -9.49 16.06 2.86
C ALA A 309 -9.07 15.31 1.58
N LEU A 310 -7.77 15.09 1.37
CA LEU A 310 -7.16 14.43 0.21
C LEU A 310 -7.87 13.10 -0.19
N GLY A 311 -8.36 12.34 0.79
CA GLY A 311 -9.08 11.09 0.57
C GLY A 311 -10.37 11.24 -0.26
N SER A 312 -10.97 12.44 -0.30
CA SER A 312 -12.18 12.72 -1.09
C SER A 312 -11.97 12.62 -2.61
N ILE A 313 -10.73 12.73 -3.10
CA ILE A 313 -10.39 12.61 -4.53
C ILE A 313 -10.71 11.22 -5.08
N HIS A 314 -10.37 10.18 -4.33
CA HIS A 314 -10.62 8.79 -4.72
C HIS A 314 -11.92 8.26 -4.12
N ALA A 315 -12.27 8.74 -2.93
CA ALA A 315 -13.42 8.28 -2.15
C ALA A 315 -13.38 6.74 -1.95
N ASP A 316 -12.17 6.23 -1.61
CA ASP A 316 -11.97 4.81 -1.38
C ASP A 316 -12.79 4.33 -0.16
N PRO A 317 -13.25 3.06 -0.11
CA PRO A 317 -13.95 2.51 1.06
C PRO A 317 -13.13 2.64 2.34
N THR A 318 -13.80 3.01 3.44
CA THR A 318 -13.17 3.18 4.76
C THR A 318 -13.40 2.00 5.69
N ASP A 319 -14.41 1.18 5.44
CA ASP A 319 -14.72 0.00 6.22
C ASP A 319 -13.94 -1.23 5.74
N PRO A 320 -13.55 -2.13 6.65
CA PRO A 320 -12.90 -3.39 6.31
C PRO A 320 -13.71 -4.21 5.32
N MET A 321 -13.05 -4.75 4.29
CA MET A 321 -13.70 -5.52 3.25
C MET A 321 -12.79 -6.64 2.71
N PRO A 322 -13.36 -7.75 2.20
CA PRO A 322 -12.57 -8.82 1.60
C PRO A 322 -12.18 -8.46 0.16
N GLY A 323 -11.06 -7.75 0.00
CA GLY A 323 -10.57 -7.29 -1.30
C GLY A 323 -9.53 -8.22 -1.92
N MET A 324 -9.54 -8.31 -3.25
CA MET A 324 -8.46 -8.88 -4.04
C MET A 324 -8.08 -7.88 -5.13
N GLU A 325 -6.81 -7.79 -5.43
CA GLU A 325 -6.28 -6.80 -6.37
C GLU A 325 -5.24 -7.39 -7.32
N ARG A 326 -5.09 -6.76 -8.49
CA ARG A 326 -4.05 -7.02 -9.48
C ARG A 326 -3.58 -5.71 -10.09
N SER A 327 -2.34 -5.69 -10.53
CA SER A 327 -1.79 -4.52 -11.20
C SER A 327 -0.79 -4.88 -12.29
N ALA A 328 -0.52 -3.91 -13.16
CA ALA A 328 0.55 -3.95 -14.13
C ALA A 328 1.07 -2.54 -14.40
N LEU A 329 2.36 -2.40 -14.67
CA LEU A 329 2.94 -1.18 -15.21
C LEU A 329 2.82 -1.18 -16.73
N LEU A 330 2.42 -0.05 -17.30
CA LEU A 330 2.20 0.09 -18.75
C LEU A 330 3.23 1.08 -19.33
N ARG A 331 3.78 0.73 -20.51
CA ARG A 331 4.69 1.60 -21.27
C ARG A 331 3.95 2.73 -21.96
N GLU A 332 2.74 2.45 -22.42
CA GLU A 332 1.94 3.32 -23.27
C GLU A 332 0.46 2.96 -23.16
N LEU A 333 -0.41 3.83 -23.65
CA LEU A 333 -1.85 3.63 -23.63
C LEU A 333 -2.47 4.03 -25.00
N PRO A 334 -2.14 3.31 -26.12
CA PRO A 334 -2.73 3.60 -27.42
C PRO A 334 -4.24 3.28 -27.46
N ASP A 335 -4.94 3.70 -28.52
CA ASP A 335 -6.37 3.46 -28.67
C ASP A 335 -6.73 1.99 -28.52
N ALA A 336 -5.91 1.09 -29.08
CA ALA A 336 -6.13 -0.35 -28.95
C ALA A 336 -6.07 -0.84 -27.49
N ALA A 337 -5.25 -0.22 -26.63
CA ALA A 337 -5.21 -0.53 -25.20
C ALA A 337 -6.49 -0.04 -24.49
N LEU A 338 -6.97 1.16 -24.82
CA LEU A 338 -8.22 1.69 -24.28
C LEU A 338 -9.42 0.85 -24.70
N ASP A 339 -9.46 0.42 -25.98
CA ASP A 339 -10.51 -0.48 -26.48
C ASP A 339 -10.47 -1.85 -25.80
N ALA A 340 -9.27 -2.41 -25.57
CA ALA A 340 -9.11 -3.67 -24.83
C ALA A 340 -9.57 -3.54 -23.36
N LEU A 341 -9.22 -2.43 -22.69
CA LEU A 341 -9.67 -2.15 -21.33
C LEU A 341 -11.21 -2.03 -21.26
N LEU A 342 -11.81 -1.27 -22.17
CA LEU A 342 -13.26 -1.11 -22.25
C LEU A 342 -13.99 -2.42 -22.55
N ALA A 343 -13.42 -3.28 -23.38
CA ALA A 343 -14.02 -4.58 -23.72
C ALA A 343 -14.15 -5.50 -22.49
N VAL A 344 -13.22 -5.41 -21.53
CA VAL A 344 -13.20 -6.28 -20.35
C VAL A 344 -13.76 -5.62 -19.10
N ALA A 345 -13.45 -4.34 -18.86
CA ALA A 345 -13.87 -3.62 -17.65
C ALA A 345 -15.19 -2.83 -17.84
N GLY A 346 -15.59 -2.57 -19.08
CA GLY A 346 -16.86 -1.92 -19.41
C GLY A 346 -18.06 -2.89 -19.31
N PRO A 347 -19.29 -2.40 -19.58
CA PRO A 347 -20.53 -3.18 -19.45
C PRO A 347 -20.55 -4.44 -20.31
N ALA A 348 -19.86 -4.43 -21.46
CA ALA A 348 -19.80 -5.60 -22.35
C ALA A 348 -19.00 -6.77 -21.75
N GLY A 349 -18.01 -6.50 -20.90
CA GLY A 349 -17.20 -7.51 -20.23
C GLY A 349 -17.94 -8.20 -19.09
N ALA A 350 -18.85 -7.51 -18.43
CA ALA A 350 -19.66 -8.00 -17.30
C ALA A 350 -18.84 -8.74 -16.22
N LEU A 351 -17.57 -8.36 -16.02
CA LEU A 351 -16.70 -9.01 -15.06
C LEU A 351 -17.03 -8.57 -13.62
N PRO A 352 -16.96 -9.46 -12.62
CA PRO A 352 -17.22 -9.15 -11.22
C PRO A 352 -16.05 -8.43 -10.57
N ILE A 353 -15.70 -7.27 -11.12
CA ILE A 353 -14.69 -6.35 -10.57
C ILE A 353 -15.37 -5.12 -9.96
N ALA A 354 -14.77 -4.56 -8.91
CA ALA A 354 -15.22 -3.28 -8.35
C ALA A 354 -14.75 -2.11 -9.22
N LEU A 355 -13.48 -2.17 -9.65
CA LEU A 355 -12.89 -1.14 -10.52
C LEU A 355 -11.72 -1.67 -11.35
N ALA A 356 -11.48 -0.98 -12.47
CA ALA A 356 -10.21 -0.99 -13.19
C ALA A 356 -9.75 0.45 -13.39
N GLU A 357 -8.60 0.79 -12.83
CA GLU A 357 -8.02 2.13 -12.81
C GLU A 357 -6.71 2.18 -13.57
N VAL A 358 -6.49 3.25 -14.34
CA VAL A 358 -5.22 3.61 -14.92
C VAL A 358 -4.78 4.94 -14.33
N ARG A 359 -3.62 4.97 -13.64
CA ARG A 359 -3.02 6.18 -13.08
C ARG A 359 -1.86 6.63 -13.96
N ALA A 360 -1.80 7.93 -14.25
CA ALA A 360 -0.66 8.50 -14.96
C ALA A 360 0.57 8.54 -14.04
N MET A 361 1.68 8.08 -14.57
CA MET A 361 3.01 8.15 -13.97
C MET A 361 3.80 9.34 -14.54
N GLY A 362 5.10 9.30 -14.52
CA GLY A 362 5.97 10.38 -15.01
C GLY A 362 6.11 11.53 -14.01
N GLY A 363 6.51 12.72 -14.47
CA GLY A 363 6.86 13.80 -13.56
C GLY A 363 7.94 13.39 -12.56
N ALA A 364 7.80 13.77 -11.30
CA ALA A 364 8.75 13.42 -10.22
C ALA A 364 8.86 11.91 -9.96
N LEU A 365 7.84 11.13 -10.30
CA LEU A 365 7.90 9.66 -10.20
C LEU A 365 8.97 9.05 -11.12
N GLY A 366 9.18 9.66 -12.32
CA GLY A 366 10.17 9.21 -13.30
C GLY A 366 11.60 9.67 -13.01
N VAL A 367 11.79 10.54 -12.02
CA VAL A 367 13.12 11.07 -11.65
C VAL A 367 13.71 10.19 -10.52
N PRO A 368 14.98 9.76 -10.65
CA PRO A 368 15.67 9.11 -9.52
C PRO A 368 15.68 10.02 -8.29
N PRO A 369 15.37 9.51 -7.09
CA PRO A 369 15.42 10.32 -5.87
C PRO A 369 16.86 10.69 -5.51
N GLU A 370 17.04 11.80 -4.78
CA GLU A 370 18.34 12.23 -4.26
C GLU A 370 18.99 11.15 -3.40
N THR A 371 18.22 10.57 -2.50
CA THR A 371 18.62 9.39 -1.72
C THR A 371 18.12 8.14 -2.41
N PRO A 372 19.01 7.28 -2.96
CA PRO A 372 18.60 6.07 -3.67
C PRO A 372 17.77 5.12 -2.80
N ASN A 373 16.76 4.48 -3.41
CA ASN A 373 15.93 3.45 -2.79
C ASN A 373 15.59 2.33 -3.78
N ALA A 374 14.94 1.26 -3.30
CA ALA A 374 14.61 0.09 -4.11
C ALA A 374 13.27 0.21 -4.87
N VAL A 375 12.60 1.38 -4.84
CA VAL A 375 11.36 1.59 -5.61
C VAL A 375 11.66 1.50 -7.11
N ALA A 376 11.03 0.55 -7.78
CA ALA A 376 11.16 0.33 -9.22
C ALA A 376 9.94 0.87 -10.01
N GLY A 377 9.95 0.66 -11.33
CA GLY A 377 8.84 1.02 -12.20
C GLY A 377 8.72 2.51 -12.49
N ARG A 378 9.78 3.30 -12.25
CA ARG A 378 9.80 4.75 -12.47
C ARG A 378 9.72 5.14 -13.95
N ASP A 379 10.09 4.24 -14.85
CA ASP A 379 10.06 4.38 -16.30
C ASP A 379 8.70 4.06 -16.93
N ALA A 380 7.73 3.60 -16.14
CA ALA A 380 6.39 3.35 -16.65
C ALA A 380 5.63 4.64 -16.92
N ALA A 381 4.87 4.67 -18.03
CA ALA A 381 3.99 5.80 -18.34
C ALA A 381 2.70 5.79 -17.52
N PHE A 382 2.20 4.59 -17.20
CA PHE A 382 0.98 4.40 -16.42
C PHE A 382 1.09 3.17 -15.51
N THR A 383 0.25 3.11 -14.47
CA THR A 383 -0.02 1.90 -13.71
C THR A 383 -1.49 1.52 -13.82
N LEU A 384 -1.76 0.28 -14.19
CA LEU A 384 -3.08 -0.34 -14.09
C LEU A 384 -3.26 -0.92 -12.69
N PHE A 385 -4.42 -0.70 -12.10
CA PHE A 385 -4.82 -1.29 -10.84
C PHE A 385 -6.27 -1.77 -10.94
N THR A 386 -6.56 -3.02 -10.61
CA THR A 386 -7.90 -3.57 -10.63
C THR A 386 -8.21 -4.30 -9.34
N VAL A 387 -9.43 -4.10 -8.85
CA VAL A 387 -9.91 -4.61 -7.55
C VAL A 387 -11.23 -5.34 -7.74
N GLY A 388 -11.37 -6.44 -7.02
CA GLY A 388 -12.62 -7.16 -6.85
C GLY A 388 -12.91 -7.43 -5.37
N VAL A 389 -14.18 -7.62 -5.04
CA VAL A 389 -14.63 -7.90 -3.68
C VAL A 389 -15.05 -9.36 -3.59
N LEU A 390 -14.44 -10.10 -2.66
CA LEU A 390 -14.66 -11.54 -2.48
C LEU A 390 -15.92 -11.82 -1.64
N VAL A 391 -17.09 -11.48 -2.19
CA VAL A 391 -18.39 -11.72 -1.54
C VAL A 391 -19.26 -12.68 -2.36
N PRO A 392 -20.05 -13.56 -1.71
CA PRO A 392 -21.01 -14.40 -2.44
C PRO A 392 -22.05 -13.56 -3.21
N PRO A 393 -22.51 -13.98 -4.39
CA PRO A 393 -22.14 -15.22 -5.09
C PRO A 393 -20.94 -15.10 -6.03
N ILE A 394 -20.26 -13.92 -6.09
CA ILE A 394 -19.24 -13.62 -7.11
C ILE A 394 -17.81 -13.97 -6.68
N ALA A 395 -17.57 -14.30 -5.41
CA ALA A 395 -16.23 -14.47 -4.83
C ALA A 395 -15.31 -15.39 -5.69
N ASP A 396 -15.80 -16.54 -6.12
CA ASP A 396 -15.01 -17.52 -6.88
C ASP A 396 -14.65 -17.05 -8.31
N ALA A 397 -15.41 -16.12 -8.87
CA ALA A 397 -15.16 -15.58 -10.21
C ALA A 397 -14.20 -14.38 -10.22
N VAL A 398 -14.03 -13.69 -9.08
CA VAL A 398 -13.19 -12.48 -8.95
C VAL A 398 -11.74 -12.72 -9.37
N PRO A 399 -11.03 -13.78 -8.93
CA PRO A 399 -9.63 -13.98 -9.32
C PRO A 399 -9.46 -14.07 -10.83
N GLY A 400 -10.29 -14.85 -11.52
CA GLY A 400 -10.27 -14.98 -12.99
C GLY A 400 -10.63 -13.66 -13.69
N ALA A 401 -11.54 -12.88 -13.14
CA ALA A 401 -11.91 -11.57 -13.67
C ALA A 401 -10.74 -10.58 -13.63
N LEU A 402 -10.03 -10.49 -12.50
CA LEU A 402 -8.87 -9.63 -12.35
C LEU A 402 -7.72 -10.03 -13.30
N GLU A 403 -7.48 -11.36 -13.47
CA GLU A 403 -6.51 -11.87 -14.45
C GLU A 403 -6.90 -11.51 -15.88
N THR A 404 -8.20 -11.55 -16.20
CA THR A 404 -8.70 -11.16 -17.51
C THR A 404 -8.40 -9.69 -17.83
N VAL A 405 -8.58 -8.79 -16.84
CA VAL A 405 -8.26 -7.36 -17.02
C VAL A 405 -6.76 -7.17 -17.25
N VAL A 406 -5.90 -7.75 -16.40
CA VAL A 406 -4.45 -7.63 -16.55
C VAL A 406 -3.97 -8.28 -17.85
N GLY A 407 -4.52 -9.44 -18.21
CA GLY A 407 -4.20 -10.16 -19.44
C GLY A 407 -4.57 -9.37 -20.71
N ALA A 408 -5.70 -8.67 -20.70
CA ALA A 408 -6.10 -7.80 -21.82
C ALA A 408 -5.10 -6.65 -22.05
N MET A 409 -4.44 -6.17 -21.00
CA MET A 409 -3.46 -5.08 -21.07
C MET A 409 -2.01 -5.56 -21.28
N ALA A 410 -1.76 -6.87 -21.28
CA ALA A 410 -0.42 -7.45 -21.39
C ALA A 410 0.41 -6.98 -22.59
N PRO A 411 -0.15 -6.72 -23.81
CA PRO A 411 0.65 -6.24 -24.94
C PRO A 411 1.37 -4.91 -24.67
N TRP A 412 0.84 -4.08 -23.78
CA TRP A 412 1.39 -2.76 -23.42
C TRP A 412 2.08 -2.75 -22.05
N ALA A 413 2.04 -3.85 -21.32
CA ALA A 413 2.67 -3.97 -20.02
C ALA A 413 4.20 -4.01 -20.11
N THR A 414 4.89 -3.39 -19.15
CA THR A 414 6.34 -3.48 -19.00
C THR A 414 6.81 -4.84 -18.48
N GLY A 415 5.90 -5.63 -17.93
CA GLY A 415 6.18 -6.83 -17.16
C GLY A 415 6.40 -6.56 -15.67
N GLY A 416 6.48 -5.28 -15.26
CA GLY A 416 6.64 -4.85 -13.86
C GLY A 416 5.31 -4.58 -13.14
N ALA A 417 5.40 -4.42 -11.83
CA ALA A 417 4.31 -3.99 -10.95
C ALA A 417 4.87 -3.08 -9.84
N LEU A 418 4.03 -2.21 -9.28
CA LEU A 418 4.37 -1.52 -8.04
C LEU A 418 4.12 -2.46 -6.86
N MET A 419 5.03 -2.48 -5.89
CA MET A 419 4.95 -3.39 -4.77
C MET A 419 3.64 -3.27 -3.98
N ASN A 420 3.16 -2.04 -3.73
CA ASN A 420 1.92 -1.79 -3.00
C ASN A 420 0.66 -2.29 -3.73
N PHE A 421 0.75 -2.51 -5.04
CA PHE A 421 -0.38 -2.95 -5.88
C PHE A 421 -0.20 -4.38 -6.42
N ALA A 422 0.82 -5.10 -5.96
CA ALA A 422 1.13 -6.44 -6.46
C ALA A 422 0.18 -7.55 -5.94
N GLY A 423 -0.76 -7.19 -5.06
CA GLY A 423 -1.71 -8.13 -4.44
C GLY A 423 -1.13 -8.84 -3.21
N GLY A 424 -1.98 -9.45 -2.38
CA GLY A 424 -1.54 -10.03 -1.11
C GLY A 424 -2.35 -11.21 -0.58
N VAL A 425 -3.63 -11.34 -0.95
CA VAL A 425 -4.59 -12.25 -0.29
C VAL A 425 -4.36 -13.73 -0.61
N ASP A 426 -4.04 -14.06 -1.86
CA ASP A 426 -3.78 -15.43 -2.32
C ASP A 426 -2.28 -15.78 -2.32
N GLY A 427 -1.48 -14.92 -1.71
CA GLY A 427 -0.05 -14.87 -1.92
C GLY A 427 0.21 -14.54 -3.40
N PRO A 428 0.82 -13.41 -3.77
CA PRO A 428 1.10 -13.17 -5.17
C PRO A 428 1.87 -14.37 -5.69
N PRO A 429 1.55 -14.89 -6.87
CA PRO A 429 2.45 -15.81 -7.53
C PRO A 429 3.83 -15.18 -7.45
N ALA A 430 4.80 -15.90 -6.97
CA ALA A 430 6.16 -15.41 -6.77
C ALA A 430 6.71 -14.61 -7.96
N ALA A 431 6.26 -14.93 -9.19
CA ALA A 431 6.56 -14.18 -10.39
C ALA A 431 6.05 -12.72 -10.36
N ARG A 432 4.90 -12.42 -9.74
CA ARG A 432 4.34 -11.05 -9.75
C ARG A 432 5.11 -10.08 -8.88
N VAL A 433 5.53 -10.54 -7.70
CA VAL A 433 6.36 -9.72 -6.81
C VAL A 433 7.80 -9.69 -7.30
N ALA A 434 8.30 -10.79 -7.87
CA ALA A 434 9.61 -10.77 -8.51
C ALA A 434 9.68 -9.69 -9.61
N ASN A 435 8.56 -9.38 -10.26
CA ASN A 435 8.48 -8.32 -11.26
C ASN A 435 8.32 -6.90 -10.67
N ALA A 436 8.20 -6.76 -9.35
CA ALA A 436 8.24 -5.44 -8.70
C ALA A 436 9.64 -4.81 -8.72
N TRP A 437 10.68 -5.57 -9.11
CA TRP A 437 12.06 -5.08 -9.19
C TRP A 437 12.75 -5.56 -10.45
N THR A 438 13.71 -4.78 -10.91
CA THR A 438 14.64 -5.20 -11.97
C THR A 438 15.50 -6.38 -11.50
N PRO A 439 16.08 -7.18 -12.42
CA PRO A 439 17.00 -8.26 -12.04
C PRO A 439 18.14 -7.81 -11.11
N ALA A 440 18.75 -6.64 -11.39
CA ALA A 440 19.82 -6.09 -10.56
C ALA A 440 19.35 -5.72 -9.15
N GLN A 441 18.17 -5.10 -9.03
CA GLN A 441 17.59 -4.78 -7.72
C GLN A 441 17.27 -6.06 -6.93
N ARG A 442 16.73 -7.09 -7.57
CA ARG A 442 16.45 -8.39 -6.92
C ARG A 442 17.72 -9.03 -6.35
N THR A 443 18.80 -9.05 -7.14
CA THR A 443 20.09 -9.56 -6.68
C THR A 443 20.56 -8.81 -5.44
N ARG A 444 20.57 -7.47 -5.48
CA ARG A 444 20.99 -6.65 -4.34
C ARG A 444 20.08 -6.84 -3.11
N LEU A 445 18.78 -6.89 -3.30
CA LEU A 445 17.82 -7.15 -2.21
C LEU A 445 18.07 -8.53 -1.57
N ALA A 446 18.37 -9.56 -2.36
CA ALA A 446 18.69 -10.89 -1.86
C ALA A 446 20.01 -10.91 -1.06
N GLU A 447 21.05 -10.21 -1.51
CA GLU A 447 22.32 -10.07 -0.80
C GLU A 447 22.13 -9.34 0.54
N ILE A 448 21.42 -8.23 0.55
CA ILE A 448 21.12 -7.47 1.78
C ILE A 448 20.31 -8.35 2.75
N ARG A 449 19.30 -9.05 2.24
CA ARG A 449 18.52 -9.96 3.08
C ARG A 449 19.37 -11.04 3.70
N ALA A 450 20.27 -11.68 2.95
CA ALA A 450 21.18 -12.69 3.48
C ALA A 450 22.09 -12.12 4.59
N ALA A 451 22.43 -10.84 4.54
CA ALA A 451 23.22 -10.17 5.57
C ALA A 451 22.42 -9.86 6.84
N TYR A 452 21.18 -9.37 6.71
CA TYR A 452 20.37 -8.92 7.86
C TYR A 452 19.39 -9.97 8.41
N ASP A 453 19.04 -10.99 7.62
CA ASP A 453 18.17 -12.11 8.00
C ASP A 453 18.68 -13.45 7.47
N PRO A 454 19.89 -13.88 7.84
CA PRO A 454 20.48 -15.14 7.36
C PRO A 454 19.68 -16.38 7.75
N SER A 455 18.91 -16.30 8.83
CA SER A 455 18.10 -17.40 9.36
C SER A 455 16.66 -17.42 8.82
N GLY A 456 16.24 -16.40 8.05
CA GLY A 456 14.91 -16.32 7.50
C GLY A 456 13.81 -16.10 8.56
N VAL A 457 14.11 -15.34 9.61
CA VAL A 457 13.19 -15.03 10.71
C VAL A 457 12.00 -14.22 10.22
N PHE A 458 12.26 -13.21 9.40
CA PHE A 458 11.14 -12.50 8.78
C PHE A 458 10.57 -13.41 7.70
N ALA A 459 9.37 -13.92 8.00
CA ALA A 459 8.68 -14.76 7.05
C ALA A 459 8.86 -14.10 5.68
N PRO A 460 9.47 -14.79 4.72
CA PRO A 460 9.20 -14.38 3.39
C PRO A 460 7.69 -14.42 3.36
N ALA A 461 7.08 -13.28 3.32
CA ALA A 461 5.86 -13.27 2.59
C ALA A 461 6.15 -14.15 1.39
N ALA A 462 5.24 -15.01 0.97
CA ALA A 462 5.41 -15.85 -0.22
C ALA A 462 5.99 -15.08 -1.42
N ARG A 463 6.13 -13.81 -1.26
CA ARG A 463 6.74 -12.75 -2.05
C ARG A 463 8.20 -12.99 -2.42
N TRP A 464 9.02 -13.60 -1.52
CA TRP A 464 10.46 -13.81 -1.74
C TRP A 464 10.84 -15.27 -1.98
N ALA A 465 9.97 -16.25 -1.63
CA ALA A 465 10.28 -17.67 -1.72
C ALA A 465 10.55 -18.18 -3.14
N ALA A 466 10.20 -17.43 -4.17
CA ALA A 466 10.40 -17.83 -5.56
C ALA A 466 11.66 -17.25 -6.21
N THR A 467 12.52 -16.58 -5.45
CA THR A 467 13.80 -16.06 -5.94
C THR A 467 15.00 -16.84 -5.44
N ALA A 468 14.79 -17.99 -4.78
CA ALA A 468 15.85 -18.98 -4.63
C ALA A 468 15.99 -19.73 -5.97
N ILE A 469 16.84 -19.23 -6.84
CA ILE A 469 17.44 -19.97 -7.97
C ILE A 469 18.74 -20.56 -7.48
#